data_ce8443e9f392ba57620c393c9082074a
#
_entry.id   ce8443e9f392ba57620c393c9082074a
#
_cell.length_a   1.000
_cell.length_b   1.000
_cell.length_c   1.000
_cell.angle_alpha   90.00
_cell.angle_beta   90.00
_cell.angle_gamma   90.00
#
_symmetry.space_group_name_H-M   'P 1'
#
loop_
_entity.id
_entity.type
_entity.pdbx_description
1 polymer ?
#
loop_
_entity_poly.entity_id
_entity_poly.type
_entity_poly.pdbx_seq_one_letter_code
_entity_poly.pdbx_strand_id
1 'polypeptide(L)'
;MKLDILVFGAHPDDAELGAGGTIAKEVSRGKKVGIIDLTRGELGTRGSAEIRDKEAANAAKILGVEVRENMEFADGFFVNDKTHQLEIIKIIRKYRPEIVLCNAVDDRHIDHPRGSQLVSNACFLSGLVKIDTKMDGDDSWQEAWRPKVVYHFIQWKNLEPDFAVDVSGFIDKKTEAIMAYSSQFYDPNSDEPETPISSKNFIDSVNYRARDLGRLIGVEHAEGFNVERFVGVDNLDDLI
;
A
#
# COMPACT_ATOMS: atom_id res chain seq x y z
N MET A 1 -15.86 -10.08 -6.38
CA MET A 1 -14.94 -10.87 -5.49
C MET A 1 -14.82 -10.13 -4.15
N LYS A 2 -14.80 -10.84 -3.01
CA LYS A 2 -14.49 -10.21 -1.72
C LYS A 2 -13.02 -10.42 -1.41
N LEU A 3 -12.33 -9.36 -0.94
CA LEU A 3 -10.96 -9.41 -0.45
C LEU A 3 -10.95 -9.29 1.09
N ASP A 4 -9.93 -9.86 1.74
CA ASP A 4 -9.71 -9.68 3.18
C ASP A 4 -8.99 -8.35 3.45
N ILE A 5 -7.97 -8.04 2.62
CA ILE A 5 -7.13 -6.86 2.74
C ILE A 5 -7.07 -6.13 1.40
N LEU A 6 -7.21 -4.81 1.43
CA LEU A 6 -7.03 -3.95 0.27
C LEU A 6 -5.95 -2.91 0.60
N VAL A 7 -4.92 -2.84 -0.23
CA VAL A 7 -3.78 -1.95 -0.04
C VAL A 7 -3.84 -0.84 -1.07
N PHE A 8 -3.77 0.41 -0.65
CA PHE A 8 -3.68 1.57 -1.54
C PHE A 8 -2.27 2.16 -1.48
N GLY A 9 -1.63 2.32 -2.65
CA GLY A 9 -0.40 3.06 -2.83
C GLY A 9 -0.66 4.32 -3.66
N ALA A 10 -0.02 5.44 -3.35
CA ALA A 10 -0.07 6.64 -4.19
C ALA A 10 0.55 6.34 -5.56
N HIS A 11 1.65 5.57 -5.55
CA HIS A 11 2.37 5.15 -6.76
C HIS A 11 2.57 3.63 -6.79
N PRO A 12 2.75 3.04 -7.98
CA PRO A 12 3.22 1.67 -8.09
C PRO A 12 4.63 1.56 -7.47
N ASP A 13 4.80 0.75 -6.46
CA ASP A 13 5.93 0.45 -5.58
C ASP A 13 5.70 0.78 -4.09
N ASP A 14 4.80 1.69 -3.75
CA ASP A 14 4.54 2.10 -2.37
C ASP A 14 4.10 0.94 -1.46
N ALA A 15 3.20 0.08 -1.96
CA ALA A 15 2.71 -1.09 -1.22
C ALA A 15 3.84 -2.07 -0.90
N GLU A 16 4.73 -2.30 -1.86
CA GLU A 16 5.90 -3.15 -1.71
C GLU A 16 6.89 -2.57 -0.70
N LEU A 17 7.17 -1.26 -0.81
CA LEU A 17 8.09 -0.56 0.09
C LEU A 17 7.57 -0.51 1.53
N GLY A 18 6.30 -0.18 1.70
CA GLY A 18 5.71 0.03 3.02
C GLY A 18 5.24 -1.24 3.72
N ALA A 19 4.66 -2.18 2.98
CA ALA A 19 3.94 -3.34 3.53
C ALA A 19 4.19 -4.66 2.80
N GLY A 20 5.21 -4.76 1.93
CA GLY A 20 5.45 -5.94 1.09
C GLY A 20 5.65 -7.23 1.86
N GLY A 21 6.32 -7.18 3.01
CA GLY A 21 6.50 -8.33 3.90
C GLY A 21 5.17 -8.77 4.54
N THR A 22 4.39 -7.82 5.03
CA THR A 22 3.04 -8.06 5.58
C THR A 22 2.11 -8.64 4.54
N ILE A 23 2.09 -8.08 3.32
CA ILE A 23 1.30 -8.59 2.20
C ILE A 23 1.67 -10.06 1.91
N ALA A 24 2.97 -10.34 1.73
CA ALA A 24 3.46 -11.69 1.46
C ALA A 24 3.10 -12.68 2.57
N LYS A 25 3.22 -12.28 3.83
CA LYS A 25 2.84 -13.07 5.00
C LYS A 25 1.33 -13.37 5.01
N GLU A 26 0.48 -12.35 4.83
CA GLU A 26 -0.97 -12.54 4.86
C GLU A 26 -1.47 -13.40 3.68
N VAL A 27 -0.89 -13.23 2.49
CA VAL A 27 -1.15 -14.13 1.34
C VAL A 27 -0.77 -15.57 1.69
N SER A 28 0.39 -15.79 2.32
CA SER A 28 0.82 -17.15 2.72
C SER A 28 -0.11 -17.80 3.74
N ARG A 29 -0.85 -16.99 4.51
CA ARG A 29 -1.89 -17.43 5.47
C ARG A 29 -3.25 -17.68 4.80
N GLY A 30 -3.33 -17.56 3.47
CA GLY A 30 -4.53 -17.77 2.69
C GLY A 30 -5.48 -16.56 2.63
N LYS A 31 -5.03 -15.38 3.03
CA LYS A 31 -5.79 -14.14 2.89
C LYS A 31 -5.82 -13.69 1.44
N LYS A 32 -6.96 -13.19 1.00
CA LYS A 32 -7.13 -12.56 -0.31
C LYS A 32 -6.75 -11.10 -0.20
N VAL A 33 -5.65 -10.73 -0.83
CA VAL A 33 -5.10 -9.37 -0.81
C VAL A 33 -5.20 -8.77 -2.21
N GLY A 34 -5.57 -7.49 -2.29
CA GLY A 34 -5.52 -6.69 -3.51
C GLY A 34 -4.69 -5.43 -3.30
N ILE A 35 -4.10 -4.92 -4.37
CA ILE A 35 -3.37 -3.65 -4.40
C ILE A 35 -4.05 -2.70 -5.39
N ILE A 36 -4.22 -1.46 -5.00
CA ILE A 36 -4.74 -0.36 -5.83
C ILE A 36 -3.70 0.75 -5.83
N ASP A 37 -3.15 1.04 -6.98
CA ASP A 37 -2.28 2.20 -7.18
C ASP A 37 -3.15 3.41 -7.54
N LEU A 38 -2.97 4.55 -6.87
CA LEU A 38 -3.78 5.75 -7.14
C LEU A 38 -3.37 6.41 -8.44
N THR A 39 -2.06 6.44 -8.75
CA THR A 39 -1.49 7.01 -9.97
C THR A 39 -0.68 5.98 -10.74
N ARG A 40 -0.26 6.29 -11.94
CA ARG A 40 0.70 5.48 -12.70
C ARG A 40 2.16 5.86 -12.42
N GLY A 41 2.39 6.86 -11.55
CA GLY A 41 3.71 7.43 -11.31
C GLY A 41 4.30 8.10 -12.54
N GLU A 42 3.46 8.69 -13.39
CA GLU A 42 3.80 9.20 -14.72
C GLU A 42 4.71 10.42 -14.70
N LEU A 43 4.87 11.09 -13.56
CA LEU A 43 5.83 12.18 -13.38
C LEU A 43 7.20 11.69 -12.86
N GLY A 44 7.38 10.39 -12.69
CA GLY A 44 8.65 9.80 -12.26
C GLY A 44 9.79 10.17 -13.23
N THR A 45 10.98 10.45 -12.66
CA THR A 45 12.18 10.80 -13.44
C THR A 45 12.67 9.64 -14.30
N ARG A 46 12.42 8.39 -13.88
CA ARG A 46 12.94 7.17 -14.53
C ARG A 46 11.79 6.32 -15.06
N GLY A 47 12.05 5.61 -16.15
CA GLY A 47 11.08 4.74 -16.79
C GLY A 47 9.92 5.50 -17.47
N SER A 48 8.79 4.83 -17.64
CA SER A 48 7.53 5.39 -18.13
C SER A 48 6.35 4.74 -17.43
N ALA A 49 5.15 5.33 -17.54
CA ALA A 49 3.92 4.74 -17.00
C ALA A 49 3.70 3.30 -17.49
N GLU A 50 3.94 3.03 -18.78
CA GLU A 50 3.77 1.69 -19.40
C GLU A 50 4.80 0.67 -18.90
N ILE A 51 6.01 1.13 -18.56
CA ILE A 51 7.04 0.28 -17.91
C ILE A 51 6.59 -0.03 -16.50
N ARG A 52 6.18 0.97 -15.73
CA ARG A 52 5.73 0.80 -14.34
C ARG A 52 4.48 -0.09 -14.23
N ASP A 53 3.56 -0.03 -15.20
CA ASP A 53 2.42 -0.96 -15.24
C ASP A 53 2.87 -2.43 -15.33
N LYS A 54 3.89 -2.72 -16.16
CA LYS A 54 4.45 -4.07 -16.30
C LYS A 54 5.20 -4.51 -15.03
N GLU A 55 5.96 -3.60 -14.46
CA GLU A 55 6.69 -3.83 -13.21
C GLU A 55 5.72 -4.10 -12.05
N ALA A 56 4.66 -3.31 -11.94
CA ALA A 56 3.58 -3.52 -10.97
C ALA A 56 2.90 -4.88 -11.13
N ALA A 57 2.61 -5.29 -12.37
CA ALA A 57 2.04 -6.60 -12.63
C ALA A 57 2.99 -7.75 -12.25
N ASN A 58 4.31 -7.57 -12.41
CA ASN A 58 5.30 -8.55 -11.98
C ASN A 58 5.42 -8.60 -10.44
N ALA A 59 5.48 -7.45 -9.77
CA ALA A 59 5.49 -7.37 -8.31
C ALA A 59 4.23 -8.01 -7.69
N ALA A 60 3.05 -7.80 -8.29
CA ALA A 60 1.81 -8.45 -7.89
C ALA A 60 1.90 -9.98 -7.94
N LYS A 61 2.49 -10.55 -9.00
CA LYS A 61 2.71 -11.99 -9.13
C LYS A 61 3.69 -12.52 -8.06
N ILE A 62 4.78 -11.78 -7.80
CA ILE A 62 5.76 -12.14 -6.78
C ILE A 62 5.09 -12.18 -5.41
N LEU A 63 4.33 -11.14 -5.03
CA LEU A 63 3.61 -11.11 -3.76
C LEU A 63 2.47 -12.13 -3.68
N GLY A 64 1.90 -12.52 -4.84
CA GLY A 64 0.78 -13.46 -4.93
C GLY A 64 -0.57 -12.82 -4.61
N VAL A 65 -0.73 -11.52 -4.87
CA VAL A 65 -2.01 -10.83 -4.66
C VAL A 65 -3.04 -11.21 -5.73
N GLU A 66 -4.31 -11.21 -5.34
CA GLU A 66 -5.43 -11.61 -6.21
C GLU A 66 -5.76 -10.55 -7.27
N VAL A 67 -5.52 -9.27 -6.94
CA VAL A 67 -5.91 -8.12 -7.76
C VAL A 67 -4.83 -7.06 -7.67
N ARG A 68 -4.53 -6.43 -8.81
CA ARG A 68 -3.88 -5.13 -8.86
C ARG A 68 -4.57 -4.27 -9.90
N GLU A 69 -5.04 -3.09 -9.49
CA GLU A 69 -5.68 -2.11 -10.36
C GLU A 69 -5.02 -0.74 -10.17
N ASN A 70 -5.13 0.11 -11.20
CA ASN A 70 -4.67 1.49 -11.13
C ASN A 70 -5.86 2.43 -11.31
N MET A 71 -5.93 3.50 -10.50
CA MET A 71 -7.01 4.50 -10.56
C MET A 71 -6.75 5.57 -11.62
N GLU A 72 -5.52 5.64 -12.17
CA GLU A 72 -5.10 6.63 -13.16
C GLU A 72 -5.34 8.09 -12.73
N PHE A 73 -5.26 8.35 -11.42
CA PHE A 73 -5.29 9.72 -10.92
C PHE A 73 -4.01 10.46 -11.33
N ALA A 74 -4.11 11.78 -11.49
CA ALA A 74 -2.96 12.58 -11.91
C ALA A 74 -1.86 12.58 -10.85
N ASP A 75 -0.69 12.02 -11.17
CA ASP A 75 0.49 11.96 -10.32
C ASP A 75 0.90 13.38 -9.88
N GLY A 76 1.18 13.57 -8.60
CA GLY A 76 1.52 14.87 -8.01
C GLY A 76 0.34 15.84 -7.87
N PHE A 77 -0.78 15.61 -8.55
CA PHE A 77 -1.87 16.58 -8.66
C PHE A 77 -3.26 16.07 -8.26
N PHE A 78 -3.44 14.79 -7.96
CA PHE A 78 -4.73 14.32 -7.42
C PHE A 78 -5.03 15.01 -6.08
N VAL A 79 -6.30 15.16 -5.76
CA VAL A 79 -6.75 15.92 -4.57
C VAL A 79 -7.75 15.11 -3.76
N ASN A 80 -7.83 15.42 -2.47
CA ASN A 80 -8.84 14.83 -1.59
C ASN A 80 -10.16 15.59 -1.73
N ASP A 81 -10.90 15.31 -2.80
CA ASP A 81 -12.22 15.90 -3.09
C ASP A 81 -13.28 14.82 -3.30
N LYS A 82 -14.53 15.28 -3.48
CA LYS A 82 -15.68 14.39 -3.67
C LYS A 82 -15.51 13.44 -4.86
N THR A 83 -14.91 13.90 -5.96
CA THR A 83 -14.77 13.10 -7.19
C THR A 83 -13.83 11.92 -6.93
N HIS A 84 -12.62 12.18 -6.43
CA HIS A 84 -11.64 11.13 -6.11
C HIS A 84 -12.14 10.20 -5.00
N GLN A 85 -12.81 10.76 -3.96
CA GLN A 85 -13.42 9.95 -2.90
C GLN A 85 -14.45 8.96 -3.45
N LEU A 86 -15.34 9.40 -4.38
CA LEU A 86 -16.34 8.52 -4.97
C LEU A 86 -15.72 7.38 -5.77
N GLU A 87 -14.65 7.62 -6.50
CA GLU A 87 -13.96 6.55 -7.23
C GLU A 87 -13.34 5.51 -6.26
N ILE A 88 -12.71 5.95 -5.17
CA ILE A 88 -12.19 5.02 -4.15
C ILE A 88 -13.34 4.27 -3.45
N ILE A 89 -14.47 4.95 -3.15
CA ILE A 89 -15.66 4.31 -2.57
C ILE A 89 -16.16 3.17 -3.46
N LYS A 90 -16.18 3.37 -4.79
CA LYS A 90 -16.55 2.30 -5.74
C LYS A 90 -15.66 1.07 -5.58
N ILE A 91 -14.37 1.26 -5.46
CA ILE A 91 -13.39 0.17 -5.29
C ILE A 91 -13.58 -0.52 -3.93
N ILE A 92 -13.72 0.23 -2.84
CA ILE A 92 -13.97 -0.34 -1.51
C ILE A 92 -15.24 -1.19 -1.52
N ARG A 93 -16.33 -0.71 -2.11
CA ARG A 93 -17.60 -1.43 -2.21
C ARG A 93 -17.54 -2.63 -3.16
N LYS A 94 -16.72 -2.54 -4.22
CA LYS A 94 -16.46 -3.67 -5.14
C LYS A 94 -15.81 -4.84 -4.42
N TYR A 95 -14.77 -4.55 -3.63
CA TYR A 95 -13.95 -5.58 -3.00
C TYR A 95 -14.31 -5.89 -1.55
N ARG A 96 -15.02 -5.01 -0.86
CA ARG A 96 -15.52 -5.18 0.51
C ARG A 96 -14.46 -5.68 1.50
N PRO A 97 -13.28 -5.04 1.60
CA PRO A 97 -12.21 -5.48 2.47
C PRO A 97 -12.58 -5.29 3.95
N GLU A 98 -12.06 -6.17 4.81
CA GLU A 98 -12.13 -5.97 6.26
C GLU A 98 -11.04 -5.00 6.73
N ILE A 99 -9.86 -5.06 6.11
CA ILE A 99 -8.69 -4.25 6.44
C ILE A 99 -8.29 -3.44 5.21
N VAL A 100 -8.01 -2.16 5.41
CA VAL A 100 -7.36 -1.31 4.42
C VAL A 100 -5.98 -0.91 4.92
N LEU A 101 -4.98 -1.05 4.06
CA LEU A 101 -3.65 -0.47 4.26
C LEU A 101 -3.50 0.70 3.28
N CYS A 102 -2.86 1.79 3.69
CA CYS A 102 -2.58 2.91 2.80
C CYS A 102 -1.30 3.64 3.21
N ASN A 103 -0.90 4.63 2.41
CA ASN A 103 0.33 5.39 2.60
C ASN A 103 0.47 6.01 4.00
N ALA A 104 1.70 6.38 4.32
CA ALA A 104 2.06 7.07 5.56
C ALA A 104 1.29 8.38 5.75
N VAL A 105 0.94 8.67 7.00
CA VAL A 105 0.22 9.90 7.38
C VAL A 105 1.06 11.17 7.21
N ASP A 106 2.37 11.04 7.24
CA ASP A 106 3.36 12.08 6.91
C ASP A 106 4.56 11.44 6.23
N ASP A 107 5.02 12.02 5.13
CA ASP A 107 6.17 11.52 4.41
C ASP A 107 6.86 12.62 3.58
N ARG A 108 8.01 12.26 2.96
CA ARG A 108 8.74 13.15 2.05
C ARG A 108 7.94 13.47 0.79
N HIS A 109 7.30 12.46 0.19
CA HIS A 109 6.50 12.65 -1.02
C HIS A 109 5.12 13.21 -0.67
N ILE A 110 4.74 14.31 -1.32
CA ILE A 110 3.47 15.00 -1.02
C ILE A 110 2.23 14.17 -1.26
N ASP A 111 2.30 13.19 -2.17
CA ASP A 111 1.19 12.31 -2.51
C ASP A 111 0.93 11.25 -1.45
N HIS A 112 1.94 10.87 -0.65
CA HIS A 112 1.75 9.86 0.39
C HIS A 112 0.76 10.34 1.46
N PRO A 113 0.95 11.45 2.18
CA PRO A 113 -0.04 11.94 3.14
C PRO A 113 -1.36 12.36 2.46
N ARG A 114 -1.32 12.82 1.21
CA ARG A 114 -2.53 13.14 0.45
C ARG A 114 -3.36 11.89 0.14
N GLY A 115 -2.72 10.83 -0.35
CA GLY A 115 -3.33 9.53 -0.60
C GLY A 115 -3.86 8.89 0.68
N SER A 116 -3.06 8.92 1.74
CA SER A 116 -3.43 8.49 3.09
C SER A 116 -4.75 9.11 3.54
N GLN A 117 -4.84 10.44 3.51
CA GLN A 117 -6.05 11.17 3.91
C GLN A 117 -7.24 10.91 2.98
N LEU A 118 -7.02 10.82 1.67
CA LEU A 118 -8.05 10.53 0.67
C LEU A 118 -8.67 9.15 0.88
N VAL A 119 -7.83 8.13 1.07
CA VAL A 119 -8.27 6.74 1.32
C VAL A 119 -9.01 6.62 2.65
N SER A 120 -8.48 7.23 3.73
CA SER A 120 -9.14 7.25 5.03
C SER A 120 -10.55 7.85 4.96
N ASN A 121 -10.69 9.03 4.33
CA ASN A 121 -11.99 9.67 4.12
C ASN A 121 -12.94 8.77 3.33
N ALA A 122 -12.46 8.15 2.25
CA ALA A 122 -13.27 7.25 1.44
C ALA A 122 -13.70 6.00 2.21
N CYS A 123 -12.86 5.44 3.08
CA CYS A 123 -13.22 4.33 3.97
C CYS A 123 -14.35 4.68 4.93
N PHE A 124 -14.34 5.89 5.49
CA PHE A 124 -15.46 6.36 6.31
C PHE A 124 -16.74 6.50 5.49
N LEU A 125 -16.65 7.20 4.34
CA LEU A 125 -17.79 7.52 3.49
C LEU A 125 -18.40 6.29 2.82
N SER A 126 -17.62 5.28 2.51
CA SER A 126 -18.07 4.05 1.85
C SER A 126 -19.12 3.26 2.65
N GLY A 127 -19.14 3.46 3.98
CA GLY A 127 -20.15 2.88 4.87
C GLY A 127 -21.46 3.67 4.95
N LEU A 128 -21.55 4.83 4.32
CA LEU A 128 -22.77 5.65 4.38
C LEU A 128 -23.77 5.22 3.31
N VAL A 129 -24.93 4.73 3.74
CA VAL A 129 -25.99 4.19 2.85
C VAL A 129 -26.60 5.22 1.91
N LYS A 130 -26.45 6.54 2.20
CA LYS A 130 -26.96 7.63 1.37
C LYS A 130 -25.97 8.10 0.29
N ILE A 131 -24.80 7.49 0.22
CA ILE A 131 -23.85 7.73 -0.88
C ILE A 131 -24.10 6.65 -1.93
N ASP A 132 -24.64 7.07 -3.06
CA ASP A 132 -24.94 6.19 -4.17
C ASP A 132 -23.70 6.05 -5.07
N THR A 133 -23.32 4.81 -5.35
CA THR A 133 -22.26 4.47 -6.30
C THR A 133 -22.67 3.30 -7.18
N LYS A 134 -22.19 3.33 -8.43
CA LYS A 134 -22.30 2.23 -9.39
C LYS A 134 -20.93 1.95 -9.99
N MET A 135 -20.68 0.73 -10.38
CA MET A 135 -19.51 0.41 -11.20
C MET A 135 -19.76 0.83 -12.65
N ASP A 136 -18.71 1.23 -13.33
CA ASP A 136 -18.78 1.55 -14.75
C ASP A 136 -19.24 0.30 -15.55
N GLY A 137 -20.23 0.49 -16.40
CA GLY A 137 -20.82 -0.58 -17.19
C GLY A 137 -21.81 -1.51 -16.45
N ASP A 138 -22.08 -1.23 -15.17
CA ASP A 138 -23.10 -1.95 -14.36
C ASP A 138 -24.12 -0.94 -13.82
N ASP A 139 -25.40 -1.17 -14.15
CA ASP A 139 -26.49 -0.30 -13.68
C ASP A 139 -26.93 -0.57 -12.23
N SER A 140 -26.39 -1.62 -11.60
CA SER A 140 -26.72 -1.95 -10.22
C SER A 140 -26.06 -1.02 -9.22
N TRP A 141 -26.80 -0.66 -8.17
CA TRP A 141 -26.26 0.11 -7.04
C TRP A 141 -25.37 -0.77 -6.16
N GLN A 142 -24.25 -0.21 -5.73
CA GLN A 142 -23.37 -0.91 -4.80
C GLN A 142 -23.91 -0.75 -3.36
N GLU A 143 -23.91 -1.85 -2.62
CA GLU A 143 -24.21 -1.83 -1.18
C GLU A 143 -23.12 -1.07 -0.41
N ALA A 144 -23.53 -0.34 0.62
CA ALA A 144 -22.60 0.32 1.52
C ALA A 144 -21.70 -0.70 2.22
N TRP A 145 -20.41 -0.40 2.29
CA TRP A 145 -19.43 -1.23 2.98
C TRP A 145 -18.41 -0.34 3.70
N ARG A 146 -18.14 -0.61 4.97
CA ARG A 146 -17.10 0.07 5.73
C ARG A 146 -16.05 -0.94 6.18
N PRO A 147 -14.77 -0.74 5.81
CA PRO A 147 -13.67 -1.52 6.39
C PRO A 147 -13.68 -1.41 7.93
N LYS A 148 -13.27 -2.48 8.62
CA LYS A 148 -13.20 -2.48 10.08
C LYS A 148 -12.09 -1.59 10.60
N VAL A 149 -10.94 -1.57 9.89
CA VAL A 149 -9.74 -0.83 10.26
C VAL A 149 -9.05 -0.27 9.02
N VAL A 150 -8.37 0.87 9.22
CA VAL A 150 -7.44 1.47 8.28
C VAL A 150 -6.10 1.59 8.99
N TYR A 151 -5.04 1.10 8.35
CA TYR A 151 -3.67 1.18 8.83
C TYR A 151 -2.81 1.89 7.80
N HIS A 152 -1.87 2.70 8.28
CA HIS A 152 -0.97 3.49 7.46
C HIS A 152 0.44 2.91 7.56
N PHE A 153 0.98 2.39 6.45
CA PHE A 153 2.33 1.85 6.44
C PHE A 153 3.38 2.97 6.44
N ILE A 154 4.50 2.75 7.11
CA ILE A 154 5.60 3.69 7.20
C ILE A 154 6.53 3.50 6.00
N GLN A 155 6.87 4.60 5.29
CA GLN A 155 7.68 4.56 4.09
C GLN A 155 9.03 5.27 4.26
N TRP A 156 9.18 6.52 3.79
CA TRP A 156 10.44 7.24 3.80
C TRP A 156 10.81 7.78 5.18
N LYS A 157 9.91 8.56 5.79
CA LYS A 157 10.15 9.11 7.12
C LYS A 157 10.07 8.01 8.19
N ASN A 158 10.91 8.11 9.20
CA ASN A 158 10.85 7.25 10.38
C ASN A 158 9.78 7.79 11.33
N LEU A 159 8.53 7.44 11.06
CA LEU A 159 7.44 7.67 12.00
C LEU A 159 7.50 6.61 13.10
N GLU A 160 7.11 6.99 14.32
CA GLU A 160 6.93 6.02 15.40
C GLU A 160 5.68 5.17 15.10
N PRO A 161 5.80 3.84 15.01
CA PRO A 161 4.66 2.98 14.74
C PRO A 161 3.80 2.79 15.98
N ASP A 162 2.47 2.69 15.79
CA ASP A 162 1.55 2.29 16.84
C ASP A 162 1.58 0.77 17.10
N PHE A 163 1.92 0.00 16.06
CA PHE A 163 2.24 -1.44 16.16
C PHE A 163 3.15 -1.88 15.00
N ALA A 164 3.76 -3.03 15.17
CA ALA A 164 4.61 -3.63 14.15
C ALA A 164 4.17 -5.08 13.88
N VAL A 165 4.28 -5.48 12.62
CA VAL A 165 4.00 -6.85 12.17
C VAL A 165 5.31 -7.58 11.94
N ASP A 166 5.51 -8.73 12.59
CA ASP A 166 6.61 -9.63 12.31
C ASP A 166 6.53 -10.13 10.86
N VAL A 167 7.56 -9.82 10.06
CA VAL A 167 7.70 -10.26 8.68
C VAL A 167 8.96 -11.11 8.47
N SER A 168 9.49 -11.70 9.54
CA SER A 168 10.60 -12.64 9.47
C SER A 168 10.27 -13.79 8.51
N GLY A 169 11.21 -14.10 7.61
CA GLY A 169 11.01 -15.09 6.55
C GLY A 169 10.28 -14.56 5.29
N PHE A 170 9.82 -13.29 5.27
CA PHE A 170 9.17 -12.68 4.11
C PHE A 170 9.94 -11.49 3.52
N ILE A 171 11.09 -11.13 4.11
CA ILE A 171 11.89 -9.99 3.66
C ILE A 171 12.48 -10.19 2.27
N ASP A 172 12.87 -11.41 1.93
CA ASP A 172 13.41 -11.74 0.60
C ASP A 172 12.33 -11.55 -0.48
N LYS A 173 11.10 -12.02 -0.18
CA LYS A 173 9.96 -11.86 -1.09
C LYS A 173 9.57 -10.39 -1.26
N LYS A 174 9.59 -9.60 -0.18
CA LYS A 174 9.43 -8.15 -0.24
C LYS A 174 10.49 -7.52 -1.14
N THR A 175 11.76 -7.87 -0.93
CA THR A 175 12.89 -7.33 -1.71
C THR A 175 12.75 -7.70 -3.19
N GLU A 176 12.39 -8.94 -3.51
CA GLU A 176 12.14 -9.38 -4.88
C GLU A 176 11.02 -8.56 -5.54
N ALA A 177 9.92 -8.30 -4.82
CA ALA A 177 8.81 -7.50 -5.33
C ALA A 177 9.22 -6.03 -5.56
N ILE A 178 10.00 -5.43 -4.67
CA ILE A 178 10.57 -4.09 -4.85
C ILE A 178 11.48 -4.07 -6.09
N MET A 179 12.38 -5.04 -6.22
CA MET A 179 13.34 -5.10 -7.34
C MET A 179 12.68 -5.43 -8.68
N ALA A 180 11.41 -5.84 -8.71
CA ALA A 180 10.64 -5.95 -9.94
C ALA A 180 10.43 -4.58 -10.63
N TYR A 181 10.54 -3.47 -9.88
CA TYR A 181 10.55 -2.11 -10.42
C TYR A 181 11.96 -1.68 -10.83
N SER A 182 12.53 -2.39 -11.77
CA SER A 182 13.92 -2.20 -12.25
C SER A 182 14.19 -0.80 -12.79
N SER A 183 13.16 -0.12 -13.31
CA SER A 183 13.27 1.26 -13.75
C SER A 183 13.45 2.24 -12.59
N GLN A 184 12.98 1.93 -11.38
CA GLN A 184 12.93 2.86 -10.26
C GLN A 184 14.11 2.66 -9.28
N PHE A 185 14.46 1.41 -8.99
CA PHE A 185 15.43 1.08 -7.95
C PHE A 185 16.83 0.85 -8.48
N TYR A 186 17.71 0.46 -7.57
CA TYR A 186 19.13 0.33 -7.84
C TYR A 186 19.42 -0.76 -8.89
N ASP A 187 20.02 -0.33 -10.00
CA ASP A 187 20.67 -1.18 -11.00
C ASP A 187 22.06 -0.59 -11.30
N PRO A 188 23.16 -1.33 -11.02
CA PRO A 188 24.51 -0.83 -11.28
C PRO A 188 24.83 -0.62 -12.77
N ASN A 189 23.99 -1.14 -13.67
CA ASN A 189 24.15 -1.02 -15.12
C ASN A 189 23.19 0.00 -15.74
N SER A 190 22.40 0.72 -14.95
CA SER A 190 21.44 1.70 -15.46
C SER A 190 22.14 3.00 -15.86
N ASP A 191 21.86 3.48 -17.05
CA ASP A 191 22.27 4.80 -17.54
C ASP A 191 21.24 5.92 -17.21
N GLU A 192 20.15 5.56 -16.53
CA GLU A 192 19.09 6.50 -16.12
C GLU A 192 19.60 7.47 -15.05
N PRO A 193 19.05 8.70 -14.96
CA PRO A 193 19.43 9.67 -13.94
C PRO A 193 19.26 9.11 -12.52
N GLU A 194 20.15 9.46 -11.61
CA GLU A 194 20.01 9.09 -10.20
C GLU A 194 18.81 9.81 -9.55
N THR A 195 18.09 9.05 -8.73
CA THR A 195 16.99 9.56 -7.88
C THR A 195 17.24 9.19 -6.42
N PRO A 196 16.55 9.80 -5.47
CA PRO A 196 16.71 9.44 -4.05
C PRO A 196 16.47 7.96 -3.74
N ILE A 197 15.64 7.27 -4.55
CA ILE A 197 15.29 5.85 -4.34
C ILE A 197 16.10 4.87 -5.20
N SER A 198 16.86 5.37 -6.19
CA SER A 198 17.65 4.51 -7.10
C SER A 198 19.03 4.13 -6.57
N SER A 199 19.40 4.57 -5.38
CA SER A 199 20.69 4.24 -4.79
C SER A 199 20.68 2.88 -4.09
N LYS A 200 21.84 2.21 -4.07
CA LYS A 200 22.02 0.98 -3.27
C LYS A 200 21.72 1.22 -1.79
N ASN A 201 22.13 2.38 -1.26
CA ASN A 201 21.88 2.74 0.13
C ASN A 201 20.39 2.83 0.47
N PHE A 202 19.55 3.26 -0.48
CA PHE A 202 18.10 3.26 -0.28
C PHE A 202 17.54 1.84 -0.14
N ILE A 203 17.93 0.92 -1.04
CA ILE A 203 17.51 -0.49 -0.95
C ILE A 203 17.99 -1.14 0.35
N ASP A 204 19.26 -0.91 0.72
CA ASP A 204 19.79 -1.38 1.99
C ASP A 204 18.99 -0.81 3.18
N SER A 205 18.54 0.46 3.10
CA SER A 205 17.77 1.13 4.17
C SER A 205 16.39 0.50 4.42
N VAL A 206 15.77 -0.10 3.41
CA VAL A 206 14.51 -0.85 3.57
C VAL A 206 14.72 -2.02 4.53
N ASN A 207 15.81 -2.77 4.34
CA ASN A 207 16.15 -3.90 5.22
C ASN A 207 16.57 -3.42 6.62
N TYR A 208 17.38 -2.34 6.72
CA TYR A 208 17.79 -1.81 8.03
C TYR A 208 16.60 -1.38 8.88
N ARG A 209 15.61 -0.71 8.29
CA ARG A 209 14.36 -0.35 9.00
C ARG A 209 13.61 -1.59 9.47
N ALA A 210 13.45 -2.58 8.61
CA ALA A 210 12.74 -3.81 8.97
C ALA A 210 13.45 -4.54 10.12
N ARG A 211 14.79 -4.56 10.14
CA ARG A 211 15.58 -5.15 11.23
C ARG A 211 15.52 -4.35 12.51
N ASP A 212 15.54 -3.01 12.42
CA ASP A 212 15.44 -2.18 13.62
C ASP A 212 14.08 -2.32 14.29
N LEU A 213 12.98 -2.28 13.51
CA LEU A 213 11.63 -2.56 14.03
C LEU A 213 11.50 -3.99 14.59
N GLY A 214 12.09 -4.98 13.89
CA GLY A 214 12.11 -6.37 14.36
C GLY A 214 12.80 -6.50 15.71
N ARG A 215 13.97 -5.87 15.88
CA ARG A 215 14.69 -5.85 17.15
C ARG A 215 13.84 -5.30 18.30
N LEU A 216 13.00 -4.29 18.04
CA LEU A 216 12.17 -3.66 19.08
C LEU A 216 11.05 -4.58 19.58
N ILE A 217 10.58 -5.51 18.75
CA ILE A 217 9.55 -6.49 19.13
C ILE A 217 10.10 -7.93 19.29
N GLY A 218 11.45 -8.10 19.28
CA GLY A 218 12.07 -9.39 19.56
C GLY A 218 12.05 -10.38 18.39
N VAL A 219 11.90 -9.93 17.14
CA VAL A 219 11.92 -10.75 15.92
C VAL A 219 13.01 -10.27 14.96
N GLU A 220 13.23 -11.01 13.87
CA GLU A 220 14.30 -10.67 12.93
C GLU A 220 13.96 -9.43 12.07
N HIS A 221 12.74 -9.38 11.53
CA HIS A 221 12.27 -8.28 10.68
C HIS A 221 10.83 -7.93 11.01
N ALA A 222 10.50 -6.65 11.01
CA ALA A 222 9.12 -6.17 11.17
C ALA A 222 8.81 -4.97 10.27
N GLU A 223 7.53 -4.79 10.00
CA GLU A 223 6.97 -3.59 9.35
C GLU A 223 6.08 -2.83 10.31
N GLY A 224 6.20 -1.50 10.33
CA GLY A 224 5.50 -0.63 11.25
C GLY A 224 4.28 0.04 10.61
N PHE A 225 3.24 0.24 11.43
CA PHE A 225 1.98 0.84 11.01
C PHE A 225 1.49 1.88 12.02
N ASN A 226 0.87 2.95 11.50
CA ASN A 226 0.08 3.86 12.31
C ASN A 226 -1.41 3.52 12.19
N VAL A 227 -2.16 3.87 13.24
CA VAL A 227 -3.58 3.54 13.37
C VAL A 227 -4.46 4.78 13.53
N GLU A 228 -5.71 4.70 13.10
CA GLU A 228 -6.71 5.77 13.29
C GLU A 228 -7.50 5.59 14.59
N ARG A 229 -7.39 4.45 15.25
CA ARG A 229 -8.02 4.14 16.52
C ARG A 229 -7.18 3.18 17.33
N PHE A 230 -7.36 3.11 18.62
CA PHE A 230 -6.67 2.13 19.46
C PHE A 230 -6.82 0.71 18.93
N VAL A 231 -5.72 -0.04 18.95
CA VAL A 231 -5.74 -1.47 18.67
C VAL A 231 -6.46 -2.18 19.82
N GLY A 232 -7.57 -2.82 19.49
CA GLY A 232 -8.29 -3.67 20.45
C GLY A 232 -7.81 -5.10 20.34
N VAL A 233 -7.54 -5.74 21.47
CA VAL A 233 -7.19 -7.16 21.57
C VAL A 233 -8.15 -7.85 22.53
N ASP A 234 -8.42 -9.13 22.30
CA ASP A 234 -9.31 -9.90 23.19
C ASP A 234 -8.57 -10.33 24.46
N ASN A 235 -7.27 -10.62 24.35
CA ASN A 235 -6.42 -11.08 25.44
C ASN A 235 -5.05 -10.42 25.39
N LEU A 236 -4.33 -10.38 26.52
CA LEU A 236 -2.95 -9.89 26.57
C LEU A 236 -2.00 -10.76 25.76
N ASP A 237 -2.32 -12.04 25.57
CA ASP A 237 -1.53 -12.98 24.79
C ASP A 237 -1.59 -12.68 23.27
N ASP A 238 -2.51 -11.82 22.84
CA ASP A 238 -2.55 -11.30 21.45
C ASP A 238 -1.46 -10.26 21.19
N LEU A 239 -0.82 -9.76 22.25
CA LEU A 239 0.32 -8.84 22.22
C LEU A 239 1.61 -9.64 22.44
N ILE A 240 2.40 -9.79 21.43
CA ILE A 240 3.70 -10.48 21.45
C ILE A 240 4.82 -9.49 21.17
#